data_4b7e8b564ac15eae01bf5d4f775be20f
#
_entry.id   4b7e8b564ac15eae01bf5d4f775be20f
#
_cell.length_a   1.000
_cell.length_b   1.000
_cell.length_c   1.000
_cell.angle_alpha   90.00
_cell.angle_beta   90.00
_cell.angle_gamma   90.00
#
_symmetry.space_group_name_H-M   'P 1'
#
loop_
_entity.id
_entity.type
_entity.pdbx_description
1 polymer ?
#
loop_
_entity_poly.entity_id
_entity_poly.type
_entity_poly.pdbx_seq_one_letter_code
_entity_poly.pdbx_strand_id
1 'polypeptide(L)'
;MWYTYPIISFGNTECKSANVVFLTIFQEVTFITTKKARVLSVEKAFSILKLFQNNEALSLNEISELMALPKTTAFGLIATIESQCFLEQDPVSGKYRLGPAVIELASSMHSSMNLKQEAVVALRKLSEKYKKNTHITMLSGMDILYVESVIPYGIMMASTVIGAKAPANCTSSGKAFLAALSEKELEQLLSLSPLRGLTPNSITDQSVLKRELHKIRHQGYAVDDEESLLGIRGVGMVVVNQMKKPIFGISMAGLTSYMRAADMGQYIEELRAIADHLSARAAGRLP
;
A
#
# COMPACT_ATOMS: atom_id res chain seq x y z
N MET A 1 27.38 16.38 27.89
CA MET A 1 26.50 17.51 28.11
C MET A 1 25.16 17.14 27.47
N TRP A 2 24.22 16.64 28.30
CA TRP A 2 22.93 16.11 27.85
C TRP A 2 21.92 17.23 27.90
N TYR A 3 21.28 17.54 26.77
CA TYR A 3 20.14 18.47 26.73
C TYR A 3 18.86 17.69 26.98
N THR A 4 18.26 17.88 28.15
CA THR A 4 16.91 17.46 28.47
C THR A 4 15.92 18.52 27.98
N TYR A 5 14.98 18.11 27.10
CA TYR A 5 13.82 18.94 26.75
C TYR A 5 12.73 18.79 27.83
N PRO A 6 12.03 19.87 28.19
CA PRO A 6 10.99 19.81 29.20
C PRO A 6 9.75 19.10 28.67
N ILE A 7 9.26 18.16 29.49
CA ILE A 7 7.96 17.51 29.32
C ILE A 7 6.89 18.55 29.65
N ILE A 8 6.11 18.98 28.63
CA ILE A 8 4.90 19.76 28.86
C ILE A 8 3.82 18.79 29.31
N SER A 9 3.47 18.89 30.60
CA SER A 9 2.34 18.22 31.21
C SER A 9 1.04 18.82 30.66
N PHE A 10 0.33 18.11 29.81
CA PHE A 10 -1.08 18.37 29.53
C PHE A 10 -1.94 17.55 30.48
N GLY A 11 -2.80 18.27 31.21
CA GLY A 11 -3.70 17.73 32.20
C GLY A 11 -4.62 16.63 31.64
N ASN A 12 -4.95 15.70 32.55
CA ASN A 12 -5.91 14.63 32.34
C ASN A 12 -7.28 15.18 31.91
N THR A 13 -7.64 15.03 30.64
CA THR A 13 -9.03 14.91 30.22
C THR A 13 -9.08 14.17 28.88
N GLU A 14 -9.56 12.95 28.92
CA GLU A 14 -10.22 12.17 27.85
C GLU A 14 -9.59 12.15 26.45
N CYS A 15 -8.60 11.30 26.27
CA CYS A 15 -8.23 10.79 24.94
C CYS A 15 -8.28 9.25 24.91
N LYS A 16 -9.45 8.68 25.27
CA LYS A 16 -9.71 7.23 25.15
C LYS A 16 -10.35 6.83 23.82
N SER A 17 -10.69 7.78 22.94
CA SER A 17 -11.42 7.48 21.71
C SER A 17 -10.55 7.30 20.46
N ALA A 18 -9.34 7.86 20.41
CA ALA A 18 -8.50 7.80 19.19
C ALA A 18 -7.80 6.45 18.97
N ASN A 19 -7.41 5.75 20.06
CA ASN A 19 -6.72 4.45 19.92
C ASN A 19 -7.66 3.28 19.67
N VAL A 20 -8.96 3.41 20.03
CA VAL A 20 -9.95 2.35 19.78
C VAL A 20 -10.41 2.37 18.31
N VAL A 21 -10.45 3.53 17.67
CA VAL A 21 -10.84 3.65 16.25
C VAL A 21 -9.78 3.06 15.32
N PHE A 22 -8.49 3.14 15.69
CA PHE A 22 -7.41 2.56 14.86
C PHE A 22 -7.37 1.02 14.93
N LEU A 23 -7.80 0.41 16.02
CA LEU A 23 -7.85 -1.05 16.17
C LEU A 23 -9.10 -1.68 15.55
N THR A 24 -10.20 -0.94 15.44
CA THR A 24 -11.48 -1.46 14.92
C THR A 24 -11.55 -1.48 13.40
N ILE A 25 -10.75 -0.67 12.68
CA ILE A 25 -10.73 -0.62 11.21
C ILE A 25 -10.03 -1.85 10.59
N PHE A 26 -9.26 -2.63 11.37
CA PHE A 26 -8.53 -3.80 10.86
C PHE A 26 -9.29 -5.13 10.96
N GLN A 27 -10.52 -5.17 11.50
CA GLN A 27 -11.18 -6.44 11.81
C GLN A 27 -12.21 -6.96 10.80
N GLU A 28 -12.58 -6.22 9.75
CA GLU A 28 -13.56 -6.73 8.78
C GLU A 28 -13.15 -6.54 7.32
N VAL A 29 -12.15 -7.31 6.86
CA VAL A 29 -12.07 -7.68 5.45
C VAL A 29 -12.65 -9.09 5.31
N THR A 30 -13.95 -9.19 5.43
CA THR A 30 -14.68 -10.39 5.03
C THR A 30 -14.68 -10.45 3.50
N PHE A 31 -13.82 -11.29 2.93
CA PHE A 31 -13.90 -11.65 1.51
C PHE A 31 -15.22 -12.39 1.26
N ILE A 32 -16.22 -11.68 0.75
CA ILE A 32 -17.38 -12.35 0.13
C ILE A 32 -16.90 -12.87 -1.23
N THR A 33 -16.35 -14.07 -1.22
CA THR A 33 -16.11 -14.82 -2.45
C THR A 33 -17.17 -15.89 -2.58
N THR A 34 -17.76 -16.02 -3.78
CA THR A 34 -18.54 -17.19 -4.20
C THR A 34 -17.92 -18.46 -3.63
N LYS A 35 -18.76 -19.36 -3.07
CA LYS A 35 -18.38 -20.66 -2.47
C LYS A 35 -17.58 -21.55 -3.44
N LYS A 36 -16.31 -21.23 -3.68
CA LYS A 36 -15.32 -22.21 -4.12
C LYS A 36 -14.86 -22.97 -2.88
N ALA A 37 -14.70 -24.28 -2.98
CA ALA A 37 -14.19 -25.13 -1.91
C ALA A 37 -12.87 -24.56 -1.38
N ARG A 38 -12.86 -24.06 -0.14
CA ARG A 38 -11.68 -23.49 0.52
C ARG A 38 -11.11 -24.54 1.46
N VAL A 39 -9.81 -24.73 1.40
CA VAL A 39 -9.08 -25.58 2.35
C VAL A 39 -8.72 -24.71 3.56
N LEU A 40 -9.47 -24.86 4.65
CA LEU A 40 -9.35 -24.03 5.85
C LEU A 40 -7.95 -24.03 6.47
N SER A 41 -7.22 -25.16 6.40
CA SER A 41 -5.85 -25.24 6.92
C SER A 41 -4.89 -24.35 6.12
N VAL A 42 -5.05 -24.29 4.80
CA VAL A 42 -4.26 -23.39 3.93
C VAL A 42 -4.58 -21.92 4.22
N GLU A 43 -5.86 -21.59 4.38
CA GLU A 43 -6.29 -20.24 4.72
C GLU A 43 -5.71 -19.79 6.06
N LYS A 44 -5.73 -20.66 7.08
CA LYS A 44 -5.12 -20.41 8.39
C LYS A 44 -3.59 -20.23 8.30
N ALA A 45 -2.90 -21.04 7.51
CA ALA A 45 -1.46 -20.93 7.30
C ALA A 45 -1.09 -19.57 6.69
N PHE A 46 -1.79 -19.11 5.66
CA PHE A 46 -1.58 -17.77 5.10
C PHE A 46 -1.94 -16.66 6.09
N SER A 47 -2.96 -16.86 6.93
CA SER A 47 -3.32 -15.89 7.97
C SER A 47 -2.23 -15.76 9.03
N ILE A 48 -1.57 -16.87 9.41
CA ILE A 48 -0.40 -16.83 10.30
C ILE A 48 0.73 -16.00 9.69
N LEU A 49 1.07 -16.22 8.41
CA LEU A 49 2.12 -15.42 7.73
C LEU A 49 1.79 -13.93 7.71
N LYS A 50 0.51 -13.56 7.58
CA LYS A 50 0.07 -12.16 7.60
C LYS A 50 0.23 -11.48 8.96
N LEU A 51 0.29 -12.21 10.07
CA LEU A 51 0.56 -11.61 11.39
C LEU A 51 1.91 -10.89 11.43
N PHE A 52 2.87 -11.36 10.66
CA PHE A 52 4.23 -10.80 10.59
C PHE A 52 4.32 -9.52 9.73
N GLN A 53 3.22 -9.05 9.14
CA GLN A 53 3.19 -7.74 8.50
C GLN A 53 3.35 -6.58 9.50
N ASN A 54 2.91 -6.79 10.75
CA ASN A 54 2.95 -5.79 11.81
C ASN A 54 3.76 -6.23 13.05
N ASN A 55 4.38 -7.40 12.99
CA ASN A 55 5.12 -7.98 14.10
C ASN A 55 6.43 -8.57 13.56
N GLU A 56 7.55 -8.15 14.11
CA GLU A 56 8.88 -8.64 13.72
C GLU A 56 9.08 -10.11 14.14
N ALA A 57 8.64 -10.47 15.34
CA ALA A 57 8.71 -11.82 15.86
C ALA A 57 7.55 -12.12 16.82
N LEU A 58 7.01 -13.33 16.76
CA LEU A 58 5.89 -13.81 17.59
C LEU A 58 6.22 -15.19 18.18
N SER A 59 5.85 -15.42 19.42
CA SER A 59 5.88 -16.73 20.06
C SER A 59 4.67 -17.57 19.63
N LEU A 60 4.71 -18.88 19.83
CA LEU A 60 3.58 -19.79 19.62
C LEU A 60 2.32 -19.33 20.36
N ASN A 61 2.49 -18.82 21.60
CA ASN A 61 1.38 -18.35 22.41
C ASN A 61 0.70 -17.12 21.80
N GLU A 62 1.50 -16.12 21.41
CA GLU A 62 1.00 -14.89 20.76
C GLU A 62 0.28 -15.23 19.43
N ILE A 63 0.84 -16.14 18.62
CA ILE A 63 0.18 -16.59 17.37
C ILE A 63 -1.14 -17.32 17.67
N SER A 64 -1.17 -18.21 18.66
CA SER A 64 -2.36 -18.95 19.08
C SER A 64 -3.49 -18.00 19.53
N GLU A 65 -3.16 -16.96 20.29
CA GLU A 65 -4.11 -15.94 20.77
C GLU A 65 -4.61 -15.06 19.62
N LEU A 66 -3.72 -14.52 18.80
CA LEU A 66 -4.07 -13.66 17.65
C LEU A 66 -4.94 -14.38 16.62
N MET A 67 -4.71 -15.68 16.44
CA MET A 67 -5.47 -16.52 15.50
C MET A 67 -6.71 -17.15 16.12
N ALA A 68 -6.93 -17.00 17.42
CA ALA A 68 -7.97 -17.71 18.19
C ALA A 68 -7.96 -19.23 17.93
N LEU A 69 -6.77 -19.86 17.89
CA LEU A 69 -6.57 -21.29 17.63
C LEU A 69 -6.05 -22.01 18.88
N PRO A 70 -6.42 -23.30 19.07
CA PRO A 70 -5.73 -24.15 20.06
C PRO A 70 -4.22 -24.22 19.76
N LYS A 71 -3.37 -24.21 20.80
CA LYS A 71 -1.90 -24.24 20.67
C LYS A 71 -1.40 -25.40 19.81
N THR A 72 -2.01 -26.57 19.95
CA THR A 72 -1.67 -27.76 19.14
C THR A 72 -1.92 -27.55 17.66
N THR A 73 -3.02 -26.88 17.29
CA THR A 73 -3.35 -26.55 15.90
C THR A 73 -2.40 -25.48 15.36
N ALA A 74 -2.14 -24.43 16.14
CA ALA A 74 -1.20 -23.38 15.77
C ALA A 74 0.21 -23.96 15.56
N PHE A 75 0.68 -24.81 16.47
CA PHE A 75 1.97 -25.49 16.36
C PHE A 75 2.09 -26.31 15.08
N GLY A 76 1.08 -27.15 14.75
CA GLY A 76 1.12 -27.96 13.54
C GLY A 76 1.16 -27.13 12.26
N LEU A 77 0.43 -25.99 12.21
CA LEU A 77 0.49 -25.05 11.08
C LEU A 77 1.85 -24.37 10.99
N ILE A 78 2.38 -23.87 12.11
CA ILE A 78 3.67 -23.20 12.17
C ILE A 78 4.79 -24.17 11.75
N ALA A 79 4.82 -25.39 12.28
CA ALA A 79 5.80 -26.40 11.91
C ALA A 79 5.78 -26.72 10.41
N THR A 80 4.59 -26.73 9.80
CA THR A 80 4.45 -26.92 8.35
C THR A 80 5.02 -25.72 7.59
N ILE A 81 4.71 -24.49 8.01
CA ILE A 81 5.20 -23.25 7.38
C ILE A 81 6.72 -23.15 7.52
N GLU A 82 7.26 -23.51 8.70
CA GLU A 82 8.69 -23.55 9.00
C GLU A 82 9.42 -24.60 8.15
N SER A 83 8.83 -25.80 7.98
CA SER A 83 9.42 -26.86 7.12
C SER A 83 9.57 -26.43 5.66
N GLN A 84 8.82 -25.40 5.23
CA GLN A 84 8.89 -24.78 3.91
C GLN A 84 9.72 -23.48 3.93
N CYS A 85 10.46 -23.21 5.02
CA CYS A 85 11.31 -22.02 5.19
C CYS A 85 10.59 -20.66 5.08
N PHE A 86 9.25 -20.62 5.18
CA PHE A 86 8.49 -19.36 5.24
C PHE A 86 8.47 -18.73 6.64
N LEU A 87 8.70 -19.55 7.67
CA LEU A 87 9.00 -19.10 9.03
C LEU A 87 10.32 -19.74 9.47
N GLU A 88 10.98 -19.12 10.42
CA GLU A 88 12.12 -19.68 11.14
C GLU A 88 11.98 -19.35 12.63
N GLN A 89 12.38 -20.29 13.49
CA GLN A 89 12.38 -20.09 14.93
C GLN A 89 13.76 -19.60 15.39
N ASP A 90 13.78 -18.49 16.10
CA ASP A 90 14.98 -18.01 16.77
C ASP A 90 15.33 -18.95 17.94
N PRO A 91 16.54 -19.55 17.95
CA PRO A 91 16.91 -20.57 18.96
C PRO A 91 17.08 -19.99 20.37
N VAL A 92 17.28 -18.67 20.51
CA VAL A 92 17.50 -18.03 21.80
C VAL A 92 16.18 -17.60 22.42
N SER A 93 15.33 -16.90 21.67
CA SER A 93 14.05 -16.39 22.16
C SER A 93 12.89 -17.39 22.03
N GLY A 94 13.04 -18.41 21.16
CA GLY A 94 11.98 -19.33 20.81
C GLY A 94 10.83 -18.71 19.99
N LYS A 95 10.99 -17.43 19.57
CA LYS A 95 10.01 -16.73 18.73
C LYS A 95 10.21 -17.07 17.25
N TYR A 96 9.12 -17.02 16.50
CA TYR A 96 9.11 -17.19 15.04
C TYR A 96 9.22 -15.84 14.36
N ARG A 97 9.89 -15.81 13.21
CA ARG A 97 9.96 -14.66 12.28
C ARG A 97 9.83 -15.15 10.84
N LEU A 98 9.68 -14.23 9.89
CA LEU A 98 9.64 -14.60 8.47
C LEU A 98 10.96 -15.22 8.04
N GLY A 99 10.88 -16.36 7.36
CA GLY A 99 12.01 -17.10 6.83
C GLY A 99 12.39 -16.68 5.40
N PRO A 100 13.53 -17.18 4.88
CA PRO A 100 14.10 -16.78 3.60
C PRO A 100 13.21 -17.09 2.38
N ALA A 101 12.35 -18.12 2.44
CA ALA A 101 11.46 -18.47 1.34
C ALA A 101 10.52 -17.32 0.92
N VAL A 102 10.23 -16.38 1.83
CA VAL A 102 9.44 -15.17 1.51
C VAL A 102 10.20 -14.30 0.50
N ILE A 103 11.51 -14.11 0.69
CA ILE A 103 12.37 -13.33 -0.21
C ILE A 103 12.54 -14.06 -1.54
N GLU A 104 12.76 -15.38 -1.51
CA GLU A 104 12.88 -16.20 -2.72
C GLU A 104 11.63 -16.10 -3.58
N LEU A 105 10.46 -16.24 -2.96
CA LEU A 105 9.17 -16.11 -3.67
C LEU A 105 8.97 -14.71 -4.23
N ALA A 106 9.26 -13.68 -3.45
CA ALA A 106 9.19 -12.29 -3.91
C ALA A 106 10.18 -12.01 -5.04
N SER A 107 11.36 -12.62 -4.99
CA SER A 107 12.40 -12.48 -6.02
C SER A 107 12.01 -13.09 -7.36
N SER A 108 11.11 -14.07 -7.41
CA SER A 108 10.60 -14.64 -8.67
C SER A 108 9.75 -13.66 -9.49
N MET A 109 9.37 -12.50 -8.93
CA MET A 109 8.72 -11.40 -9.64
C MET A 109 9.70 -10.55 -10.49
N HIS A 110 10.81 -11.13 -10.94
CA HIS A 110 12.02 -10.47 -11.47
C HIS A 110 11.80 -9.52 -12.68
N SER A 111 10.85 -9.77 -13.57
CA SER A 111 10.62 -8.89 -14.72
C SER A 111 10.10 -7.50 -14.36
N SER A 112 9.48 -7.38 -13.18
CA SER A 112 9.04 -6.09 -12.63
C SER A 112 10.09 -5.43 -11.71
N MET A 113 11.08 -6.18 -11.21
CA MET A 113 12.06 -5.66 -10.24
C MET A 113 13.09 -4.71 -10.86
N ASN A 114 13.59 -4.99 -12.07
CA ASN A 114 14.53 -4.08 -12.74
C ASN A 114 13.85 -2.75 -13.07
N LEU A 115 12.61 -2.81 -13.57
CA LEU A 115 11.81 -1.62 -13.84
C LEU A 115 11.46 -0.87 -12.56
N LYS A 116 11.18 -1.58 -11.46
CA LYS A 116 10.97 -0.98 -10.14
C LYS A 116 12.22 -0.25 -9.65
N GLN A 117 13.41 -0.84 -9.77
CA GLN A 117 14.67 -0.19 -9.37
C GLN A 117 14.92 1.10 -10.15
N GLU A 118 14.67 1.09 -11.46
CA GLU A 118 14.76 2.28 -12.31
C GLU A 118 13.76 3.36 -11.86
N ALA A 119 12.52 2.95 -11.55
CA ALA A 119 11.51 3.84 -10.98
C ALA A 119 11.97 4.45 -9.66
N VAL A 120 12.55 3.66 -8.74
CA VAL A 120 13.06 4.16 -7.45
C VAL A 120 14.12 5.24 -7.65
N VAL A 121 15.06 5.03 -8.58
CA VAL A 121 16.12 6.01 -8.87
C VAL A 121 15.52 7.33 -9.40
N ALA A 122 14.58 7.24 -10.34
CA ALA A 122 13.92 8.42 -10.90
C ALA A 122 13.08 9.16 -9.85
N LEU A 123 12.29 8.43 -9.07
CA LEU A 123 11.44 8.98 -8.02
C LEU A 123 12.25 9.59 -6.87
N ARG A 124 13.43 9.04 -6.56
CA ARG A 124 14.34 9.63 -5.57
C ARG A 124 14.83 11.00 -6.01
N LYS A 125 15.27 11.14 -7.27
CA LYS A 125 15.66 12.45 -7.83
C LYS A 125 14.51 13.45 -7.76
N LEU A 126 13.30 13.00 -8.09
CA LEU A 126 12.10 13.83 -8.07
C LEU A 126 11.74 14.25 -6.63
N SER A 127 11.81 13.30 -5.68
CA SER A 127 11.57 13.54 -4.26
C SER A 127 12.54 14.59 -3.69
N GLU A 128 13.83 14.46 -3.99
CA GLU A 128 14.86 15.41 -3.53
C GLU A 128 14.71 16.79 -4.18
N LYS A 129 14.36 16.86 -5.46
CA LYS A 129 14.15 18.11 -6.20
C LYS A 129 12.99 18.93 -5.61
N TYR A 130 11.88 18.30 -5.33
CA TYR A 130 10.64 18.96 -4.91
C TYR A 130 10.37 18.88 -3.41
N LYS A 131 11.19 18.15 -2.66
CA LYS A 131 10.99 17.89 -1.23
C LYS A 131 9.58 17.36 -0.94
N LYS A 132 9.16 16.35 -1.72
CA LYS A 132 7.87 15.65 -1.61
C LYS A 132 8.10 14.15 -1.49
N ASN A 133 7.20 13.47 -0.80
CA ASN A 133 7.20 12.01 -0.78
C ASN A 133 6.84 11.46 -2.15
N THR A 134 7.56 10.43 -2.60
CA THR A 134 7.19 9.68 -3.80
C THR A 134 7.01 8.20 -3.47
N HIS A 135 6.10 7.54 -4.17
CA HIS A 135 5.74 6.16 -3.87
C HIS A 135 5.66 5.33 -5.14
N ILE A 136 5.94 4.02 -4.98
CA ILE A 136 5.55 2.99 -5.94
C ILE A 136 4.47 2.13 -5.26
N THR A 137 3.39 1.87 -5.98
CA THR A 137 2.23 1.13 -5.47
C THR A 137 1.82 0.03 -6.44
N MET A 138 1.14 -0.99 -5.92
CA MET A 138 0.49 -2.04 -6.70
C MET A 138 -1.00 -2.12 -6.33
N LEU A 139 -1.84 -2.47 -7.30
CA LEU A 139 -3.26 -2.70 -7.03
C LEU A 139 -3.46 -4.06 -6.35
N SER A 140 -4.22 -4.10 -5.27
CA SER A 140 -4.57 -5.30 -4.49
C SER A 140 -6.06 -5.31 -4.14
N GLY A 141 -6.89 -5.79 -5.05
CA GLY A 141 -8.35 -5.62 -4.97
C GLY A 141 -8.72 -4.13 -5.07
N MET A 142 -9.56 -3.64 -4.17
CA MET A 142 -9.92 -2.22 -4.07
C MET A 142 -8.95 -1.40 -3.22
N ASP A 143 -7.76 -1.94 -2.94
CA ASP A 143 -6.67 -1.25 -2.25
C ASP A 143 -5.45 -1.09 -3.15
N ILE A 144 -4.65 -0.07 -2.86
CA ILE A 144 -3.25 -0.04 -3.25
C ILE A 144 -2.39 -0.61 -2.13
N LEU A 145 -1.31 -1.28 -2.53
CA LEU A 145 -0.23 -1.72 -1.66
C LEU A 145 0.99 -0.83 -1.92
N TYR A 146 1.55 -0.19 -0.90
CA TYR A 146 2.79 0.56 -1.02
C TYR A 146 3.97 -0.41 -1.06
N VAL A 147 4.66 -0.48 -2.19
CA VAL A 147 5.83 -1.37 -2.39
C VAL A 147 7.16 -0.63 -2.31
N GLU A 148 7.13 0.71 -2.38
CA GLU A 148 8.27 1.58 -2.16
C GLU A 148 7.80 2.97 -1.73
N SER A 149 8.59 3.62 -0.86
CA SER A 149 8.35 4.98 -0.40
C SER A 149 9.69 5.71 -0.29
N VAL A 150 9.82 6.82 -0.99
CA VAL A 150 10.99 7.69 -0.89
C VAL A 150 10.58 8.98 -0.18
N ILE A 151 11.17 9.18 0.99
CA ILE A 151 10.95 10.37 1.82
C ILE A 151 12.20 11.24 1.71
N PRO A 152 12.07 12.51 1.32
CA PRO A 152 13.23 13.39 1.21
C PRO A 152 13.79 13.73 2.59
N TYR A 153 15.11 13.88 2.67
CA TYR A 153 15.78 14.22 3.92
C TYR A 153 15.27 15.54 4.53
N GLY A 154 15.02 15.54 5.83
CA GLY A 154 14.59 16.72 6.59
C GLY A 154 13.09 17.02 6.56
N ILE A 155 12.27 16.18 5.96
CA ILE A 155 10.83 16.34 5.96
C ILE A 155 10.19 15.37 6.96
N MET A 156 9.57 15.90 8.01
CA MET A 156 8.70 15.15 8.91
C MET A 156 7.27 15.14 8.34
N MET A 157 7.01 14.25 7.42
CA MET A 157 5.64 13.86 7.05
C MET A 157 5.38 12.45 7.57
N ALA A 158 4.10 12.12 7.76
CA ALA A 158 3.71 10.76 8.06
C ALA A 158 4.33 9.82 7.00
N SER A 159 5.24 8.95 7.44
CA SER A 159 5.89 8.00 6.55
C SER A 159 4.90 6.91 6.17
N THR A 160 4.72 6.72 4.88
CA THR A 160 3.98 5.55 4.40
C THR A 160 4.85 4.32 4.60
N VAL A 161 4.35 3.39 5.39
CA VAL A 161 5.04 2.12 5.65
C VAL A 161 4.96 1.23 4.41
N ILE A 162 6.09 0.68 3.97
CA ILE A 162 6.12 -0.34 2.90
C ILE A 162 5.31 -1.56 3.37
N GLY A 163 4.43 -2.07 2.51
CA GLY A 163 3.48 -3.14 2.86
C GLY A 163 2.14 -2.63 3.37
N ALA A 164 2.00 -1.33 3.70
CA ALA A 164 0.71 -0.76 4.07
C ALA A 164 -0.24 -0.71 2.86
N LYS A 165 -1.54 -0.69 3.16
CA LYS A 165 -2.62 -0.58 2.17
C LYS A 165 -3.45 0.68 2.39
N ALA A 166 -3.98 1.22 1.31
CA ALA A 166 -4.95 2.30 1.33
C ALA A 166 -6.04 2.09 0.27
N PRO A 167 -7.28 2.57 0.48
CA PRO A 167 -8.34 2.45 -0.51
C PRO A 167 -7.95 3.10 -1.84
N ALA A 168 -8.11 2.35 -2.95
CA ALA A 168 -7.73 2.84 -4.28
C ALA A 168 -8.57 4.05 -4.72
N ASN A 169 -9.81 4.15 -4.28
CA ASN A 169 -10.68 5.29 -4.57
C ASN A 169 -10.28 6.59 -3.86
N CYS A 170 -9.44 6.52 -2.81
CA CYS A 170 -9.01 7.69 -2.04
C CYS A 170 -7.60 8.17 -2.37
N THR A 171 -6.85 7.46 -3.20
CA THR A 171 -5.44 7.78 -3.47
C THR A 171 -5.22 8.09 -4.94
N SER A 172 -4.26 8.99 -5.23
CA SER A 172 -3.96 9.36 -6.63
C SER A 172 -3.52 8.17 -7.47
N SER A 173 -2.55 7.36 -6.99
CA SER A 173 -2.13 6.15 -7.73
C SER A 173 -3.24 5.10 -7.82
N GLY A 174 -4.08 4.98 -6.79
CA GLY A 174 -5.22 4.05 -6.79
C GLY A 174 -6.27 4.43 -7.83
N LYS A 175 -6.69 5.69 -7.88
CA LYS A 175 -7.62 6.16 -8.93
C LYS A 175 -7.01 6.02 -10.32
N ALA A 176 -5.70 6.25 -10.48
CA ALA A 176 -5.01 6.01 -11.74
C ALA A 176 -5.05 4.52 -12.15
N PHE A 177 -4.86 3.60 -11.19
CA PHE A 177 -5.04 2.16 -11.44
C PHE A 177 -6.47 1.81 -11.85
N LEU A 178 -7.47 2.25 -11.08
CA LEU A 178 -8.88 1.98 -11.40
C LEU A 178 -9.27 2.52 -12.77
N ALA A 179 -8.73 3.69 -13.17
CA ALA A 179 -8.95 4.26 -14.49
C ALA A 179 -8.31 3.44 -15.62
N ALA A 180 -7.22 2.73 -15.36
CA ALA A 180 -6.52 1.91 -16.33
C ALA A 180 -7.13 0.50 -16.53
N LEU A 181 -8.06 0.09 -15.65
CA LEU A 181 -8.78 -1.18 -15.79
C LEU A 181 -9.80 -1.10 -16.94
N SER A 182 -10.09 -2.25 -17.53
CA SER A 182 -11.27 -2.38 -18.39
C SER A 182 -12.55 -2.20 -17.58
N GLU A 183 -13.64 -1.81 -18.24
CA GLU A 183 -14.93 -1.64 -17.55
C GLU A 183 -15.37 -2.91 -16.83
N LYS A 184 -15.16 -4.07 -17.46
CA LYS A 184 -15.49 -5.36 -16.86
C LYS A 184 -14.70 -5.63 -15.57
N GLU A 185 -13.38 -5.36 -15.57
CA GLU A 185 -12.53 -5.53 -14.39
C GLU A 185 -12.94 -4.56 -13.28
N LEU A 186 -13.23 -3.31 -13.63
CA LEU A 186 -13.68 -2.29 -12.68
C LEU A 186 -15.03 -2.69 -12.05
N GLU A 187 -16.02 -3.09 -12.86
CA GLU A 187 -17.32 -3.54 -12.35
C GLU A 187 -17.20 -4.75 -11.42
N GLN A 188 -16.34 -5.70 -11.76
CA GLN A 188 -16.06 -6.86 -10.90
C GLN A 188 -15.48 -6.43 -9.55
N LEU A 189 -14.53 -5.50 -9.53
CA LEU A 189 -13.96 -4.99 -8.28
C LEU A 189 -14.99 -4.24 -7.45
N LEU A 190 -15.78 -3.36 -8.07
CA LEU A 190 -16.81 -2.57 -7.40
C LEU A 190 -17.95 -3.46 -6.83
N SER A 191 -18.23 -4.60 -7.47
CA SER A 191 -19.23 -5.55 -6.96
C SER A 191 -18.75 -6.36 -5.75
N LEU A 192 -17.43 -6.52 -5.59
CA LEU A 192 -16.83 -7.34 -4.53
C LEU A 192 -16.55 -6.55 -3.25
N SER A 193 -16.42 -5.23 -3.33
CA SER A 193 -16.02 -4.41 -2.19
C SER A 193 -16.66 -3.03 -2.25
N PRO A 194 -17.27 -2.55 -1.15
CA PRO A 194 -17.79 -1.19 -1.08
C PRO A 194 -16.64 -0.18 -1.13
N LEU A 195 -16.93 1.02 -1.67
CA LEU A 195 -16.00 2.14 -1.60
C LEU A 195 -15.85 2.58 -0.14
N ARG A 196 -14.62 2.82 0.28
CA ARG A 196 -14.31 3.31 1.62
C ARG A 196 -13.91 4.78 1.57
N GLY A 197 -14.35 5.56 2.56
CA GLY A 197 -13.93 6.95 2.75
C GLY A 197 -12.94 7.04 3.91
N LEU A 198 -11.91 7.86 3.76
CA LEU A 198 -10.92 8.18 4.81
C LEU A 198 -11.10 9.61 5.30
N THR A 199 -11.65 10.48 4.46
CA THR A 199 -11.95 11.89 4.77
C THR A 199 -13.32 12.26 4.21
N PRO A 200 -13.88 13.42 4.57
CA PRO A 200 -15.11 13.93 3.94
C PRO A 200 -14.97 14.17 2.43
N ASN A 201 -13.74 14.33 1.91
CA ASN A 201 -13.48 14.57 0.49
C ASN A 201 -13.37 13.26 -0.31
N SER A 202 -13.29 12.10 0.35
CA SER A 202 -13.18 10.80 -0.33
C SER A 202 -14.40 10.51 -1.20
N ILE A 203 -14.17 10.01 -2.41
CA ILE A 203 -15.23 9.60 -3.32
C ILE A 203 -15.76 8.23 -2.89
N THR A 204 -16.96 8.19 -2.32
CA THR A 204 -17.61 6.96 -1.84
C THR A 204 -18.83 6.54 -2.68
N ASP A 205 -19.27 7.38 -3.62
CA ASP A 205 -20.33 7.05 -4.58
C ASP A 205 -19.72 6.50 -5.86
N GLN A 206 -20.22 5.33 -6.32
CA GLN A 206 -19.69 4.66 -7.52
C GLN A 206 -19.90 5.47 -8.80
N SER A 207 -20.99 6.24 -8.90
CA SER A 207 -21.30 7.03 -10.09
C SER A 207 -20.37 8.24 -10.19
N VAL A 208 -20.05 8.86 -9.04
CA VAL A 208 -19.06 9.93 -8.94
C VAL A 208 -17.68 9.40 -9.28
N LEU A 209 -17.30 8.25 -8.72
CA LEU A 209 -16.01 7.62 -9.01
C LEU A 209 -15.86 7.32 -10.51
N LYS A 210 -16.86 6.72 -11.15
CA LYS A 210 -16.81 6.41 -12.59
C LYS A 210 -16.61 7.67 -13.44
N ARG A 211 -17.25 8.78 -13.10
CA ARG A 211 -17.04 10.07 -13.79
C ARG A 211 -15.61 10.58 -13.60
N GLU A 212 -15.08 10.46 -12.40
CA GLU A 212 -13.69 10.85 -12.11
C GLU A 212 -12.70 9.96 -12.86
N LEU A 213 -12.91 8.63 -12.86
CA LEU A 213 -12.06 7.70 -13.61
C LEU A 213 -12.09 7.96 -15.12
N HIS A 214 -13.22 8.41 -15.67
CA HIS A 214 -13.31 8.82 -17.07
C HIS A 214 -12.41 10.02 -17.37
N LYS A 215 -12.40 11.05 -16.51
CA LYS A 215 -11.48 12.18 -16.65
C LYS A 215 -10.02 11.73 -16.57
N ILE A 216 -9.70 10.86 -15.60
CA ILE A 216 -8.34 10.34 -15.40
C ILE A 216 -7.87 9.60 -16.65
N ARG A 217 -8.71 8.79 -17.29
CA ARG A 217 -8.37 8.10 -18.55
C ARG A 217 -7.96 9.07 -19.66
N HIS A 218 -8.65 10.21 -19.78
CA HIS A 218 -8.35 11.20 -20.81
C HIS A 218 -7.10 12.02 -20.49
N GLN A 219 -6.94 12.45 -19.25
CA GLN A 219 -5.81 13.31 -18.86
C GLN A 219 -4.53 12.54 -18.52
N GLY A 220 -4.64 11.21 -18.22
CA GLY A 220 -3.51 10.32 -17.95
C GLY A 220 -2.92 10.41 -16.55
N TYR A 221 -3.55 11.14 -15.63
CA TYR A 221 -3.14 11.27 -14.23
C TYR A 221 -4.34 11.39 -13.31
N ALA A 222 -4.16 11.06 -12.04
CA ALA A 222 -5.15 11.27 -10.99
C ALA A 222 -4.59 12.19 -9.91
N VAL A 223 -5.47 12.94 -9.26
CA VAL A 223 -5.15 13.81 -8.12
C VAL A 223 -5.87 13.25 -6.90
N ASP A 224 -5.18 13.17 -5.79
CA ASP A 224 -5.73 13.03 -4.44
C ASP A 224 -5.73 14.43 -3.84
N ASP A 225 -6.91 15.01 -3.62
CA ASP A 225 -7.08 16.32 -3.01
C ASP A 225 -7.71 16.19 -1.62
N GLU A 226 -6.88 15.82 -0.66
CA GLU A 226 -7.29 15.58 0.73
C GLU A 226 -8.29 14.41 0.87
N GLU A 227 -8.31 13.48 -0.09
CA GLU A 227 -9.18 12.32 -0.07
C GLU A 227 -8.63 11.19 0.81
N SER A 228 -7.29 10.99 0.80
CA SER A 228 -6.62 9.96 1.62
C SER A 228 -6.35 10.46 3.03
N LEU A 229 -5.99 11.72 3.19
CA LEU A 229 -5.70 12.37 4.46
C LEU A 229 -5.90 13.88 4.32
N LEU A 230 -6.63 14.50 5.26
CA LEU A 230 -6.78 15.95 5.30
C LEU A 230 -5.43 16.64 5.39
N GLY A 231 -5.25 17.70 4.62
CA GLY A 231 -3.99 18.43 4.52
C GLY A 231 -2.95 17.81 3.59
N ILE A 232 -3.25 16.68 2.93
CA ILE A 232 -2.37 16.02 1.96
C ILE A 232 -2.97 16.14 0.54
N ARG A 233 -2.11 16.47 -0.41
CA ARG A 233 -2.43 16.43 -1.85
C ARG A 233 -1.40 15.57 -2.57
N GLY A 234 -1.87 14.84 -3.58
CA GLY A 234 -0.98 13.98 -4.37
C GLY A 234 -1.39 13.92 -5.84
N VAL A 235 -0.43 13.58 -6.67
CA VAL A 235 -0.62 13.22 -8.07
C VAL A 235 -0.09 11.82 -8.32
N GLY A 236 -0.80 11.03 -9.12
CA GLY A 236 -0.42 9.64 -9.40
C GLY A 236 -0.72 9.25 -10.83
N MET A 237 0.08 8.32 -11.34
CA MET A 237 -0.02 7.74 -12.67
C MET A 237 0.28 6.24 -12.60
N VAL A 238 -0.05 5.51 -13.64
CA VAL A 238 0.31 4.10 -13.78
C VAL A 238 1.36 3.90 -14.87
N VAL A 239 2.27 2.99 -14.62
CA VAL A 239 3.19 2.44 -15.62
C VAL A 239 2.52 1.21 -16.21
N VAL A 240 2.46 1.14 -17.53
CA VAL A 240 1.74 0.09 -18.26
C VAL A 240 2.69 -0.75 -19.11
N ASN A 241 2.35 -2.02 -19.32
CA ASN A 241 3.09 -2.89 -20.24
C ASN A 241 2.67 -2.69 -21.71
N GLN A 242 3.23 -3.51 -22.61
CA GLN A 242 2.91 -3.49 -24.03
C GLN A 242 1.41 -3.67 -24.34
N MET A 243 0.69 -4.43 -23.51
CA MET A 243 -0.75 -4.66 -23.63
C MET A 243 -1.60 -3.57 -22.96
N LYS A 244 -0.99 -2.44 -22.57
CA LYS A 244 -1.64 -1.34 -21.83
C LYS A 244 -2.19 -1.74 -20.45
N LYS A 245 -1.75 -2.89 -19.92
CA LYS A 245 -2.12 -3.27 -18.55
C LYS A 245 -1.23 -2.59 -17.53
N PRO A 246 -1.79 -2.08 -16.42
CA PRO A 246 -1.00 -1.44 -15.37
C PRO A 246 -0.10 -2.47 -14.66
N ILE A 247 1.18 -2.11 -14.47
CA ILE A 247 2.18 -2.91 -13.77
C ILE A 247 2.31 -2.43 -12.34
N PHE A 248 2.58 -1.14 -12.18
CA PHE A 248 2.63 -0.46 -10.89
C PHE A 248 2.23 1.02 -11.05
N GLY A 249 1.83 1.63 -9.94
CA GLY A 249 1.56 3.06 -9.85
C GLY A 249 2.76 3.81 -9.32
N ILE A 250 2.95 5.03 -9.78
CA ILE A 250 3.88 5.99 -9.22
C ILE A 250 3.11 7.23 -8.76
N SER A 251 3.53 7.81 -7.66
CA SER A 251 2.88 9.02 -7.15
C SER A 251 3.86 9.94 -6.43
N MET A 252 3.48 11.21 -6.35
CA MET A 252 4.10 12.23 -5.52
C MET A 252 3.02 12.82 -4.61
N ALA A 253 3.32 13.00 -3.33
CA ALA A 253 2.41 13.55 -2.35
C ALA A 253 3.12 14.48 -1.37
N GLY A 254 2.38 15.48 -0.88
CA GLY A 254 2.89 16.47 0.06
C GLY A 254 1.76 17.19 0.79
N LEU A 255 2.13 17.98 1.80
CA LEU A 255 1.17 18.86 2.46
C LEU A 255 0.59 19.86 1.46
N THR A 256 -0.72 20.13 1.52
CA THR A 256 -1.43 21.06 0.64
C THR A 256 -0.83 22.48 0.66
N SER A 257 -0.26 22.90 1.81
CA SER A 257 0.46 24.16 1.96
C SER A 257 1.72 24.26 1.09
N TYR A 258 2.35 23.12 0.76
CA TYR A 258 3.56 23.03 -0.06
C TYR A 258 3.33 22.33 -1.41
N MET A 259 2.12 21.87 -1.67
CA MET A 259 1.70 21.27 -2.93
C MET A 259 0.43 21.95 -3.42
N ARG A 260 0.57 23.25 -3.73
CA ARG A 260 -0.55 24.12 -4.09
C ARG A 260 -1.14 23.70 -5.42
N ALA A 261 -2.44 23.93 -5.61
CA ALA A 261 -3.14 23.62 -6.86
C ALA A 261 -2.49 24.29 -8.09
N ALA A 262 -1.96 25.52 -7.92
CA ALA A 262 -1.27 26.25 -8.98
C ALA A 262 0.06 25.59 -9.43
N ASP A 263 0.70 24.81 -8.56
CA ASP A 263 1.99 24.18 -8.82
C ASP A 263 1.84 22.75 -9.39
N MET A 264 0.61 22.23 -9.46
CA MET A 264 0.36 20.82 -9.86
C MET A 264 0.86 20.50 -11.26
N GLY A 265 0.81 21.46 -12.19
CA GLY A 265 1.24 21.27 -13.58
C GLY A 265 2.68 20.75 -13.69
N GLN A 266 3.63 21.34 -12.94
CA GLN A 266 5.02 20.92 -12.97
C GLN A 266 5.22 19.49 -12.40
N TYR A 267 4.47 19.11 -11.35
CA TYR A 267 4.57 17.76 -10.76
C TYR A 267 3.98 16.72 -11.71
N ILE A 268 2.90 17.07 -12.40
CA ILE A 268 2.26 16.22 -13.41
C ILE A 268 3.21 15.96 -14.58
N GLU A 269 3.86 16.99 -15.12
CA GLU A 269 4.79 16.88 -16.25
C GLU A 269 5.98 15.99 -15.92
N GLU A 270 6.63 16.21 -14.78
CA GLU A 270 7.78 15.43 -14.33
C GLU A 270 7.41 13.96 -14.07
N LEU A 271 6.29 13.73 -13.38
CA LEU A 271 5.84 12.37 -13.10
C LEU A 271 5.42 11.64 -14.39
N ARG A 272 4.81 12.36 -15.35
CA ARG A 272 4.44 11.86 -16.68
C ARG A 272 5.68 11.41 -17.45
N ALA A 273 6.73 12.22 -17.48
CA ALA A 273 7.98 11.86 -18.17
C ALA A 273 8.56 10.55 -17.63
N ILE A 274 8.49 10.34 -16.29
CA ILE A 274 8.92 9.08 -15.67
C ILE A 274 7.97 7.93 -16.04
N ALA A 275 6.66 8.12 -15.98
CA ALA A 275 5.67 7.08 -16.28
C ALA A 275 5.77 6.62 -17.75
N ASP A 276 5.93 7.57 -18.68
CA ASP A 276 6.04 7.30 -20.11
C ASP A 276 7.35 6.55 -20.43
N HIS A 277 8.48 7.00 -19.85
CA HIS A 277 9.77 6.32 -20.00
C HIS A 277 9.70 4.87 -19.51
N LEU A 278 9.21 4.65 -18.28
CA LEU A 278 9.08 3.32 -17.70
C LEU A 278 8.09 2.43 -18.47
N SER A 279 7.01 3.02 -18.99
CA SER A 279 6.06 2.27 -19.84
C SER A 279 6.65 1.89 -21.18
N ALA A 280 7.49 2.75 -21.77
CA ALA A 280 8.21 2.44 -23.01
C ALA A 280 9.22 1.30 -22.79
N ARG A 281 9.93 1.31 -21.67
CA ARG A 281 10.83 0.21 -21.22
C ARG A 281 10.05 -1.09 -21.03
N ALA A 282 8.94 -1.03 -20.31
CA ALA A 282 8.07 -2.19 -20.07
C ALA A 282 7.47 -2.78 -21.35
N ALA A 283 7.35 -1.97 -22.39
CA ALA A 283 6.91 -2.39 -23.72
C ALA A 283 8.05 -2.86 -24.64
N GLY A 284 9.32 -2.89 -24.16
CA GLY A 284 10.49 -3.24 -24.98
C GLY A 284 10.81 -2.23 -26.09
N ARG A 285 10.35 -0.98 -25.95
CA ARG A 285 10.58 0.10 -26.94
C ARG A 285 11.86 0.88 -26.68
N LEU A 286 12.44 0.71 -25.52
CA LEU A 286 13.71 1.29 -25.09
C LEU A 286 14.60 0.18 -24.55
N PRO A 287 15.94 0.28 -24.74
CA PRO A 287 16.90 -0.70 -24.26
C PRO A 287 16.98 -0.74 -22.73
#